data_5fb9d858f05e28a68808fb7de467e16b
#
_entry.id   5fb9d858f05e28a68808fb7de467e16b
#
_cell.length_a   1.000
_cell.length_b   1.000
_cell.length_c   1.000
_cell.angle_alpha   90.00
_cell.angle_beta   90.00
_cell.angle_gamma   90.00
#
_symmetry.space_group_name_H-M   'P 1'
#
loop_
_entity.id
_entity.type
_entity.pdbx_description
1 polymer ?
#
loop_
_entity_poly.entity_id
_entity_poly.type
_entity_poly.pdbx_seq_one_letter_code
_entity_poly.pdbx_strand_id
1 'polypeptide(L)'
;MKRENAAKRYYKRNMIIFIAVFVPLILFFFIPSFAFMNSEVKFFELFMLPITISVVAIPFIIYYVVKFIHYSNVKFVNIKKGKVVNSESYNYGRYGTYVGFIVEYEDEMGDKHRVTTKHCHMKADGYFGVTVTIGQDPTNGEWIILE
;
A
#
# COMPACT_ATOMS: atom_id res chain seq x y z
N MET A 1 -2.87 -21.18 -9.69
CA MET A 1 -3.42 -19.87 -9.26
C MET A 1 -2.27 -19.06 -8.70
N LYS A 2 -1.90 -17.92 -9.28
CA LYS A 2 -0.88 -17.04 -8.68
C LYS A 2 -1.43 -16.49 -7.36
N ARG A 3 -0.84 -16.91 -6.25
CA ARG A 3 -1.21 -16.38 -4.93
C ARG A 3 -0.97 -14.87 -4.91
N GLU A 4 -1.95 -14.11 -4.50
CA GLU A 4 -1.84 -12.65 -4.42
C GLU A 4 -1.09 -12.30 -3.15
N ASN A 5 0.08 -11.65 -3.26
CA ASN A 5 0.85 -11.27 -2.08
C ASN A 5 0.17 -10.13 -1.30
N ALA A 6 0.41 -10.10 0.02
CA ALA A 6 -0.22 -9.15 0.93
C ALA A 6 0.09 -7.68 0.57
N ALA A 7 1.31 -7.38 0.14
CA ALA A 7 1.70 -6.03 -0.26
C ALA A 7 0.96 -5.57 -1.51
N LYS A 8 0.80 -6.44 -2.53
CA LYS A 8 0.01 -6.13 -3.74
C LYS A 8 -1.43 -5.77 -3.37
N ARG A 9 -2.06 -6.56 -2.48
CA ARG A 9 -3.43 -6.34 -2.03
C ARG A 9 -3.57 -5.00 -1.30
N TYR A 10 -2.62 -4.68 -0.41
CA TYR A 10 -2.55 -3.41 0.29
C TYR A 10 -2.47 -2.22 -0.68
N TYR A 11 -1.52 -2.23 -1.61
CA TYR A 11 -1.34 -1.13 -2.55
C TYR A 11 -2.49 -1.00 -3.54
N LYS A 12 -3.05 -2.11 -4.03
CA LYS A 12 -4.24 -2.12 -4.87
C LYS A 12 -5.42 -1.44 -4.19
N ARG A 13 -5.71 -1.82 -2.94
CA ARG A 13 -6.82 -1.23 -2.17
C ARG A 13 -6.63 0.27 -1.97
N ASN A 14 -5.46 0.69 -1.53
CA ASN A 14 -5.20 2.11 -1.29
C ASN A 14 -5.22 2.91 -2.59
N MET A 15 -4.68 2.40 -3.69
CA MET A 15 -4.78 3.00 -5.02
C MET A 15 -6.25 3.24 -5.40
N ILE A 16 -7.11 2.23 -5.25
CA ILE A 16 -8.54 2.36 -5.57
C ILE A 16 -9.21 3.43 -4.70
N ILE A 17 -8.93 3.44 -3.39
CA ILE A 17 -9.48 4.43 -2.46
C ILE A 17 -9.04 5.85 -2.88
N PHE A 18 -7.76 6.06 -3.15
CA PHE A 18 -7.26 7.38 -3.56
C PHE A 18 -7.88 7.84 -4.87
N ILE A 19 -7.97 6.97 -5.87
CA ILE A 19 -8.62 7.29 -7.15
C ILE A 19 -10.10 7.62 -6.92
N ALA A 20 -10.82 6.77 -6.17
CA ALA A 20 -12.27 6.95 -5.94
C ALA A 20 -12.61 8.22 -5.14
N VAL A 21 -11.70 8.72 -4.31
CA VAL A 21 -11.91 9.94 -3.54
C VAL A 21 -11.43 11.18 -4.30
N PHE A 22 -10.20 11.15 -4.79
CA PHE A 22 -9.58 12.37 -5.34
C PHE A 22 -9.99 12.68 -6.77
N VAL A 23 -10.25 11.67 -7.61
CA VAL A 23 -10.67 11.96 -9.01
C VAL A 23 -12.03 12.66 -9.05
N PRO A 24 -13.09 12.18 -8.37
CA PRO A 24 -14.34 12.91 -8.31
C PRO A 24 -14.21 14.30 -7.67
N LEU A 25 -13.40 14.43 -6.63
CA LEU A 25 -13.17 15.70 -5.96
C LEU A 25 -12.51 16.73 -6.89
N ILE A 26 -11.49 16.32 -7.62
CA ILE A 26 -10.82 17.15 -8.62
C ILE A 26 -11.83 17.58 -9.70
N LEU A 27 -12.58 16.63 -10.26
CA LEU A 27 -13.58 16.92 -11.29
C LEU A 27 -14.68 17.86 -10.79
N PHE A 28 -15.13 17.65 -9.53
CA PHE A 28 -16.15 18.50 -8.91
C PHE A 28 -15.74 19.97 -8.85
N PHE A 29 -14.48 20.26 -8.64
CA PHE A 29 -13.97 21.63 -8.62
C PHE A 29 -13.55 22.16 -10.00
N PHE A 30 -13.03 21.30 -10.89
CA PHE A 30 -12.63 21.73 -12.23
C PHE A 30 -13.82 22.07 -13.12
N ILE A 31 -14.88 21.26 -13.12
CA ILE A 31 -16.04 21.46 -14.04
C ILE A 31 -16.70 22.83 -13.81
N PRO A 32 -17.06 23.26 -12.57
CA PRO A 32 -17.59 24.59 -12.35
C PRO A 32 -16.59 25.69 -12.71
N SER A 33 -15.30 25.52 -12.46
CA SER A 33 -14.28 26.51 -12.79
C SER A 33 -14.26 26.81 -14.29
N PHE A 34 -14.43 25.82 -15.14
CA PHE A 34 -14.55 26.02 -16.59
C PHE A 34 -15.88 26.70 -16.99
N ALA A 35 -16.98 26.38 -16.32
CA ALA A 35 -18.28 27.01 -16.60
C ALA A 35 -18.29 28.51 -16.28
N PHE A 36 -17.54 28.93 -15.26
CA PHE A 36 -17.44 30.34 -14.85
C PHE A 36 -16.25 31.09 -15.49
N MET A 37 -15.49 30.47 -16.39
CA MET A 37 -14.30 31.08 -17.02
C MET A 37 -14.61 32.37 -17.83
N ASN A 38 -15.86 32.56 -18.26
CA ASN A 38 -16.29 33.76 -18.98
C ASN A 38 -16.82 34.87 -18.06
N SER A 39 -16.78 34.68 -16.74
CA SER A 39 -17.15 35.70 -15.77
C SER A 39 -15.98 36.65 -15.49
N GLU A 40 -16.26 37.81 -14.88
CA GLU A 40 -15.23 38.78 -14.49
C GLU A 40 -14.25 38.28 -13.40
N VAL A 41 -14.43 37.04 -12.93
CA VAL A 41 -13.58 36.41 -11.92
C VAL A 41 -12.24 36.04 -12.52
N LYS A 42 -11.17 36.40 -11.86
CA LYS A 42 -9.81 36.12 -12.32
C LYS A 42 -9.57 34.60 -12.41
N PHE A 43 -9.01 34.16 -13.54
CA PHE A 43 -8.65 32.77 -13.78
C PHE A 43 -7.95 32.11 -12.58
N PHE A 44 -7.02 32.83 -11.95
CA PHE A 44 -6.26 32.32 -10.80
C PHE A 44 -7.15 31.98 -9.58
N GLU A 45 -8.19 32.79 -9.31
CA GLU A 45 -9.10 32.56 -8.20
C GLU A 45 -9.99 31.31 -8.43
N LEU A 46 -10.42 31.08 -9.66
CA LEU A 46 -11.23 29.93 -10.03
C LEU A 46 -10.46 28.61 -9.98
N PHE A 47 -9.20 28.60 -10.41
CA PHE A 47 -8.43 27.37 -10.57
C PHE A 47 -7.48 27.07 -9.42
N MET A 48 -7.29 27.98 -8.48
CA MET A 48 -6.37 27.79 -7.36
C MET A 48 -6.71 26.53 -6.53
N LEU A 49 -7.97 26.33 -6.18
CA LEU A 49 -8.41 25.20 -5.35
C LEU A 49 -8.23 23.85 -6.06
N PRO A 50 -8.74 23.63 -7.30
CA PRO A 50 -8.56 22.37 -7.98
C PRO A 50 -7.09 22.09 -8.32
N ILE A 51 -6.28 23.09 -8.62
CA ILE A 51 -4.84 22.92 -8.84
C ILE A 51 -4.16 22.47 -7.55
N THR A 52 -4.45 23.10 -6.42
CA THR A 52 -3.87 22.73 -5.12
C THR A 52 -4.20 21.30 -4.74
N ILE A 53 -5.47 20.89 -4.89
CA ILE A 53 -5.89 19.51 -4.64
C ILE A 53 -5.13 18.54 -5.58
N SER A 54 -4.99 18.89 -6.86
CA SER A 54 -4.30 18.04 -7.84
C SER A 54 -2.81 17.88 -7.53
N VAL A 55 -2.14 18.96 -7.14
CA VAL A 55 -0.70 18.94 -6.77
C VAL A 55 -0.45 18.02 -5.58
N VAL A 56 -1.38 17.95 -4.64
CA VAL A 56 -1.27 17.03 -3.50
C VAL A 56 -1.67 15.61 -3.88
N ALA A 57 -2.78 15.43 -4.57
CA ALA A 57 -3.36 14.11 -4.84
C ALA A 57 -2.55 13.28 -5.85
N ILE A 58 -2.06 13.91 -6.93
CA ILE A 58 -1.37 13.20 -8.01
C ILE A 58 -0.12 12.45 -7.53
N PRO A 59 0.79 13.02 -6.73
CA PRO A 59 1.95 12.28 -6.22
C PRO A 59 1.57 11.04 -5.42
N PHE A 60 0.52 11.11 -4.60
CA PHE A 60 0.04 9.95 -3.84
C PHE A 60 -0.52 8.86 -4.76
N ILE A 61 -1.33 9.24 -5.74
CA ILE A 61 -1.86 8.28 -6.72
C ILE A 61 -0.72 7.60 -7.47
N ILE A 62 0.25 8.36 -7.96
CA ILE A 62 1.44 7.83 -8.67
C ILE A 62 2.19 6.87 -7.74
N TYR A 63 2.46 7.25 -6.49
CA TYR A 63 3.14 6.39 -5.53
C TYR A 63 2.44 5.03 -5.37
N TYR A 64 1.12 5.01 -5.16
CA TYR A 64 0.38 3.75 -4.99
C TYR A 64 0.31 2.93 -6.28
N VAL A 65 0.20 3.58 -7.45
CA VAL A 65 0.24 2.91 -8.75
C VAL A 65 1.60 2.25 -8.99
N VAL A 66 2.69 2.97 -8.79
CA VAL A 66 4.06 2.45 -8.96
C VAL A 66 4.31 1.28 -8.02
N LYS A 67 3.94 1.40 -6.75
CA LYS A 67 4.08 0.30 -5.77
C LYS A 67 3.20 -0.90 -6.13
N PHE A 68 1.97 -0.68 -6.58
CA PHE A 68 1.09 -1.77 -7.05
C PHE A 68 1.69 -2.51 -8.25
N ILE A 69 2.22 -1.79 -9.24
CA ILE A 69 2.89 -2.38 -10.41
C ILE A 69 4.11 -3.18 -9.96
N HIS A 70 4.95 -2.63 -9.08
CA HIS A 70 6.11 -3.32 -8.53
C HIS A 70 5.72 -4.65 -7.89
N TYR A 71 4.81 -4.65 -6.91
CA TYR A 71 4.39 -5.88 -6.21
C TYR A 71 3.52 -6.83 -7.07
N SER A 72 3.06 -6.38 -8.23
CA SER A 72 2.40 -7.26 -9.22
C SER A 72 3.41 -8.05 -10.06
N ASN A 73 4.61 -7.51 -10.27
CA ASN A 73 5.61 -8.04 -11.19
C ASN A 73 6.85 -8.59 -10.50
N VAL A 74 7.10 -8.24 -9.23
CA VAL A 74 8.26 -8.69 -8.48
C VAL A 74 8.30 -10.21 -8.38
N LYS A 75 9.50 -10.79 -8.60
CA LYS A 75 9.81 -12.19 -8.35
C LYS A 75 10.50 -12.27 -7.00
N PHE A 76 9.79 -12.80 -6.03
CA PHE A 76 10.33 -12.98 -4.69
C PHE A 76 11.45 -14.03 -4.69
N VAL A 77 12.47 -13.75 -3.90
CA VAL A 77 13.57 -14.67 -3.60
C VAL A 77 13.46 -15.17 -2.16
N ASN A 78 14.29 -16.13 -1.78
CA ASN A 78 14.35 -16.68 -0.42
C ASN A 78 12.97 -17.09 0.12
N ILE A 79 12.18 -17.79 -0.70
CA ILE A 79 10.85 -18.24 -0.31
C ILE A 79 10.97 -19.28 0.78
N LYS A 80 10.40 -19.01 1.96
CA LYS A 80 10.42 -19.90 3.14
C LYS A 80 9.00 -20.08 3.67
N LYS A 81 8.78 -21.20 4.35
CA LYS A 81 7.57 -21.44 5.15
C LYS A 81 7.93 -21.25 6.61
N GLY A 82 7.12 -20.47 7.31
CA GLY A 82 7.37 -20.20 8.71
C GLY A 82 6.07 -20.01 9.47
N LYS A 83 6.17 -20.03 10.79
CA LYS A 83 5.05 -19.86 11.71
C LYS A 83 5.01 -18.43 12.23
N VAL A 84 3.85 -17.81 12.20
CA VAL A 84 3.66 -16.49 12.81
C VAL A 84 3.71 -16.64 14.33
N VAL A 85 4.70 -16.02 14.96
CA VAL A 85 4.93 -16.11 16.41
C VAL A 85 4.54 -14.84 17.14
N ASN A 86 4.60 -13.67 16.47
CA ASN A 86 4.23 -12.39 17.04
C ASN A 86 3.81 -11.41 15.93
N SER A 87 3.39 -10.23 16.33
CA SER A 87 3.09 -9.14 15.39
C SER A 87 3.64 -7.82 15.93
N GLU A 88 4.07 -6.97 15.02
CA GLU A 88 4.42 -5.59 15.31
C GLU A 88 3.37 -4.68 14.67
N SER A 89 2.80 -3.78 15.46
CA SER A 89 1.87 -2.79 14.96
C SER A 89 2.58 -1.46 14.79
N TYR A 90 2.41 -0.85 13.62
CA TYR A 90 2.86 0.50 13.38
C TYR A 90 1.66 1.41 13.24
N ASN A 91 1.58 2.39 14.12
CA ASN A 91 0.48 3.34 14.14
C ASN A 91 0.85 4.57 13.31
N TYR A 92 0.17 4.75 12.18
CA TYR A 92 0.32 5.92 11.32
C TYR A 92 -0.59 7.09 11.76
N GLY A 93 -0.93 7.18 13.03
CA GLY A 93 -1.82 8.21 13.56
C GLY A 93 -3.23 8.10 13.00
N ARG A 94 -3.71 9.16 12.35
CA ARG A 94 -5.07 9.20 11.76
C ARG A 94 -5.29 8.21 10.61
N TYR A 95 -4.22 7.66 10.02
CA TYR A 95 -4.31 6.76 8.87
C TYR A 95 -4.49 5.28 9.24
N GLY A 96 -4.57 4.99 10.54
CA GLY A 96 -4.80 3.65 11.06
C GLY A 96 -3.52 2.91 11.43
N THR A 97 -3.73 1.77 12.05
CA THR A 97 -2.65 0.88 12.47
C THR A 97 -2.47 -0.22 11.44
N TYR A 98 -1.26 -0.40 10.96
CA TYR A 98 -0.88 -1.52 10.10
C TYR A 98 0.01 -2.49 10.86
N VAL A 99 -0.17 -3.77 10.58
CA VAL A 99 0.48 -4.86 11.27
C VAL A 99 1.47 -5.54 10.33
N GLY A 100 2.70 -5.73 10.80
CA GLY A 100 3.67 -6.67 10.29
C GLY A 100 3.72 -7.88 11.21
N PHE A 101 4.04 -9.03 10.66
CA PHE A 101 4.14 -10.26 11.44
C PHE A 101 5.59 -10.67 11.64
N ILE A 102 5.91 -11.16 12.83
CA ILE A 102 7.17 -11.83 13.09
C ILE A 102 6.97 -13.30 12.77
N VAL A 103 7.68 -13.77 11.76
CA VAL A 103 7.62 -15.14 11.27
C VAL A 103 8.90 -15.87 11.65
N GLU A 104 8.76 -17.00 12.34
CA GLU A 104 9.85 -17.92 12.65
C GLU A 104 9.89 -19.04 11.61
N TYR A 105 11.03 -19.25 10.99
CA TYR A 105 11.28 -20.35 10.07
C TYR A 105 12.60 -21.06 10.39
N GLU A 106 12.72 -22.30 9.96
CA GLU A 106 13.96 -23.08 10.06
C GLU A 106 14.67 -23.07 8.70
N ASP A 107 15.99 -22.91 8.75
CA ASP A 107 16.82 -23.07 7.55
C ASP A 107 17.17 -24.54 7.28
N GLU A 108 18.00 -24.79 6.27
CA GLU A 108 18.42 -26.13 5.88
C GLU A 108 19.32 -26.82 6.91
N MET A 109 19.92 -26.05 7.82
CA MET A 109 20.76 -26.51 8.93
C MET A 109 19.96 -26.78 10.21
N GLY A 110 18.66 -26.43 10.21
CA GLY A 110 17.79 -26.55 11.39
C GLY A 110 17.84 -25.35 12.32
N ASP A 111 18.56 -24.29 11.93
CA ASP A 111 18.63 -23.07 12.73
C ASP A 111 17.35 -22.24 12.58
N LYS A 112 16.88 -21.71 13.71
CA LYS A 112 15.67 -20.90 13.76
C LYS A 112 15.97 -19.44 13.51
N HIS A 113 15.33 -18.90 12.51
CA HIS A 113 15.42 -17.49 12.15
C HIS A 113 14.09 -16.78 12.36
N ARG A 114 14.13 -15.50 12.71
CA ARG A 114 12.97 -14.65 12.83
C ARG A 114 13.10 -13.45 11.92
N VAL A 115 12.03 -13.19 11.16
CA VAL A 115 11.96 -12.03 10.26
C VAL A 115 10.66 -11.29 10.47
N THR A 116 10.72 -9.97 10.39
CA THR A 116 9.54 -9.11 10.43
C THR A 116 9.07 -8.86 9.00
N THR A 117 7.80 -9.15 8.74
CA THR A 117 7.20 -8.89 7.44
C THR A 117 6.74 -7.45 7.32
N LYS A 118 6.58 -6.97 6.09
CA LYS A 118 6.09 -5.63 5.81
C LYS A 118 4.74 -5.34 6.48
N HIS A 119 4.62 -4.14 7.06
CA HIS A 119 3.39 -3.66 7.71
C HIS A 119 2.31 -3.31 6.66
N CYS A 120 1.59 -4.32 6.20
CA CYS A 120 0.55 -4.16 5.17
C CYS A 120 -0.79 -4.84 5.52
N HIS A 121 -0.91 -5.39 6.73
CA HIS A 121 -2.14 -5.99 7.24
C HIS A 121 -2.88 -5.00 8.15
N MET A 122 -4.22 -5.03 8.10
CA MET A 122 -5.03 -4.16 8.96
C MET A 122 -5.34 -4.77 10.34
N LYS A 123 -5.24 -6.10 10.46
CA LYS A 123 -5.56 -6.84 11.68
C LYS A 123 -4.54 -7.94 11.90
N ALA A 124 -4.21 -8.17 13.16
CA ALA A 124 -3.36 -9.29 13.57
C ALA A 124 -4.16 -10.57 13.83
N ASP A 125 -5.47 -10.44 14.05
CA ASP A 125 -6.34 -11.54 14.48
C ASP A 125 -6.37 -12.67 13.45
N GLY A 126 -6.22 -13.91 13.95
CA GLY A 126 -6.27 -15.12 13.14
C GLY A 126 -4.95 -15.55 12.49
N TYR A 127 -3.87 -14.79 12.62
CA TYR A 127 -2.56 -15.16 12.07
C TYR A 127 -1.63 -15.84 13.06
N PHE A 128 -1.83 -15.67 14.36
CA PHE A 128 -0.97 -16.28 15.38
C PHE A 128 -0.99 -17.81 15.31
N GLY A 129 0.19 -18.41 15.27
CA GLY A 129 0.37 -19.85 15.16
C GLY A 129 0.12 -20.43 13.77
N VAL A 130 -0.32 -19.63 12.81
CA VAL A 130 -0.56 -20.07 11.42
C VAL A 130 0.76 -20.17 10.67
N THR A 131 0.90 -21.22 9.86
CA THR A 131 2.02 -21.36 8.95
C THR A 131 1.76 -20.55 7.68
N VAL A 132 2.64 -19.64 7.36
CA VAL A 132 2.58 -18.76 6.19
C VAL A 132 3.79 -18.99 5.29
N THR A 133 3.63 -18.69 4.01
CA THR A 133 4.75 -18.60 3.09
C THR A 133 5.21 -17.14 3.04
N ILE A 134 6.50 -16.92 3.22
CA ILE A 134 7.13 -15.60 3.11
C ILE A 134 8.12 -15.61 1.96
N GLY A 135 8.32 -14.44 1.34
CA GLY A 135 9.34 -14.24 0.32
C GLY A 135 9.98 -12.88 0.48
N GLN A 136 11.24 -12.78 0.12
CA GLN A 136 12.00 -11.55 0.19
C GLN A 136 11.92 -10.81 -1.15
N ASP A 137 11.63 -9.52 -1.12
CA ASP A 137 11.72 -8.63 -2.27
C ASP A 137 13.20 -8.35 -2.56
N PRO A 138 13.73 -8.75 -3.72
CA PRO A 138 15.15 -8.57 -4.03
C PRO A 138 15.56 -7.10 -4.18
N THR A 139 14.60 -6.19 -4.36
CA THR A 139 14.87 -4.77 -4.61
C THR A 139 15.20 -4.02 -3.33
N ASN A 140 14.50 -4.35 -2.23
CA ASN A 140 14.60 -3.62 -0.96
C ASN A 140 14.87 -4.51 0.25
N GLY A 141 14.91 -5.83 0.05
CA GLY A 141 15.15 -6.80 1.11
C GLY A 141 13.96 -7.05 2.06
N GLU A 142 12.81 -6.41 1.82
CA GLU A 142 11.64 -6.58 2.69
C GLU A 142 11.02 -7.97 2.56
N TRP A 143 10.64 -8.56 3.69
CA TRP A 143 9.89 -9.81 3.73
C TRP A 143 8.39 -9.57 3.59
N ILE A 144 7.72 -10.39 2.79
CA ILE A 144 6.29 -10.26 2.48
C ILE A 144 5.61 -11.61 2.57
N ILE A 145 4.41 -11.64 3.15
CA ILE A 145 3.57 -12.84 3.16
C ILE A 145 3.03 -13.08 1.76
N LEU A 146 3.27 -14.28 1.27
CA LEU A 146 2.78 -14.81 0.00
C LEU A 146 1.63 -15.76 0.30
N GLU A 147 0.43 -15.40 -0.07
CA GLU A 147 -0.78 -16.22 0.12
C GLU A 147 -1.10 -17.07 -1.10
#